data_91a0c1241c297d1b95b48e66ecd18d33
#
_entry.id   91a0c1241c297d1b95b48e66ecd18d33
#
_cell.length_a   1.000
_cell.length_b   1.000
_cell.length_c   1.000
_cell.angle_alpha   90.00
_cell.angle_beta   90.00
_cell.angle_gamma   90.00
#
_symmetry.space_group_name_H-M   'P 1'
#
loop_
_entity.id
_entity.type
_entity.pdbx_description
1 polymer ?
#
loop_
_entity_poly.entity_id
_entity_poly.type
_entity_poly.pdbx_seq_one_letter_code
_entity_poly.pdbx_strand_id
1 'polypeptide(L)'
;MTRKIKLLLILLFSSAQIFSQIQHVEPMNWWVGMKDPFLQILVHGEGIGETTPVIKYPGVKVLKVHKADSRNYLFIDLSVSAVAKPGNMKISFTKKGKQVYVHDYLLKQRVTGAASRKGFDASDVIYLITPDRFVNGDPTNDVVASMRENQIDRSGPGMRHGGDIRGIIQSLDYIRSMGFTAIWPQPMVENDMAAYSYHGYAITNHYKVDPRYGTMEEYNELATKARERGIKLIYDGVVNHIGTGYWWMKDLPYKDWLNYPDGKLRTNHRRTVNQDAYAARSDKDLMTGGWFDGHMADMNAGNKYVANYLIQNSIWWVETLGLGGT
;
A
#
# COMPACT_ATOMS: atom_id res chain seq x y z
N MET A 1 65.90 -39.60 6.22
CA MET A 1 64.52 -40.15 6.10
C MET A 1 63.56 -39.05 6.56
N THR A 2 62.99 -38.32 5.61
CA THR A 2 62.09 -37.20 5.86
C THR A 2 60.64 -37.61 5.53
N ARG A 3 59.82 -37.77 6.55
CA ARG A 3 58.40 -38.09 6.45
C ARG A 3 57.62 -36.83 5.99
N LYS A 4 57.06 -36.83 4.80
CA LYS A 4 56.13 -35.82 4.30
C LYS A 4 54.75 -36.08 4.91
N ILE A 5 54.29 -35.21 5.81
CA ILE A 5 52.93 -35.21 6.30
C ILE A 5 52.07 -34.46 5.26
N LYS A 6 51.15 -35.19 4.62
CA LYS A 6 50.13 -34.59 3.74
C LYS A 6 48.99 -34.11 4.62
N LEU A 7 48.89 -32.79 4.76
CA LEU A 7 47.75 -32.12 5.42
C LEU A 7 46.58 -32.13 4.45
N LEU A 8 45.54 -32.92 4.75
CA LEU A 8 44.30 -32.98 4.01
C LEU A 8 43.39 -31.87 4.54
N LEU A 9 43.27 -30.71 3.85
CA LEU A 9 42.33 -29.67 4.16
C LEU A 9 40.94 -30.12 3.71
N ILE A 10 40.09 -30.55 4.62
CA ILE A 10 38.67 -30.79 4.39
C ILE A 10 37.99 -29.41 4.45
N LEU A 11 37.71 -28.83 3.29
CA LEU A 11 36.82 -27.69 3.15
C LEU A 11 35.39 -28.16 3.43
N LEU A 12 34.92 -27.96 4.65
CA LEU A 12 33.50 -28.03 4.99
C LEU A 12 32.80 -26.86 4.31
N PHE A 13 32.26 -27.08 3.12
CA PHE A 13 31.21 -26.20 2.57
C PHE A 13 29.96 -26.36 3.44
N SER A 14 29.86 -25.60 4.52
CA SER A 14 28.56 -25.33 5.11
C SER A 14 27.77 -24.53 4.08
N SER A 15 26.89 -25.18 3.33
CA SER A 15 25.84 -24.53 2.58
C SER A 15 24.95 -23.83 3.60
N ALA A 16 25.30 -22.59 3.94
CA ALA A 16 24.36 -21.71 4.58
C ALA A 16 23.16 -21.62 3.62
N GLN A 17 22.08 -22.33 3.93
CA GLN A 17 20.82 -22.11 3.27
C GLN A 17 20.45 -20.66 3.62
N ILE A 18 20.71 -19.75 2.70
CA ILE A 18 20.16 -18.40 2.74
C ILE A 18 18.66 -18.61 2.63
N PHE A 19 17.98 -18.69 3.76
CA PHE A 19 16.54 -18.68 3.80
C PHE A 19 16.14 -17.27 3.31
N SER A 20 15.60 -17.20 2.13
CA SER A 20 15.03 -15.98 1.56
C SER A 20 13.98 -15.47 2.51
N GLN A 21 14.13 -14.23 2.91
CA GLN A 21 13.24 -13.57 3.87
C GLN A 21 11.90 -13.27 3.22
N ILE A 22 10.80 -13.43 3.96
CA ILE A 22 9.50 -12.84 3.57
C ILE A 22 9.70 -11.32 3.50
N GLN A 23 9.42 -10.75 2.35
CA GLN A 23 9.65 -9.33 2.06
C GLN A 23 8.40 -8.49 2.29
N HIS A 24 7.24 -9.00 1.88
CA HIS A 24 5.96 -8.32 2.05
C HIS A 24 4.88 -9.29 2.53
N VAL A 25 4.06 -8.81 3.46
CA VAL A 25 2.80 -9.42 3.88
C VAL A 25 1.77 -8.30 3.92
N GLU A 26 0.81 -8.33 3.01
CA GLU A 26 -0.13 -7.25 2.81
C GLU A 26 -1.59 -7.76 2.77
N PRO A 27 -2.53 -7.11 3.50
CA PRO A 27 -2.30 -6.02 4.45
C PRO A 27 -1.40 -6.44 5.61
N MET A 28 -0.64 -5.50 6.20
CA MET A 28 0.36 -5.78 7.25
C MET A 28 -0.24 -6.26 8.57
N ASN A 29 -1.50 -5.96 8.79
CA ASN A 29 -2.34 -6.39 9.92
C ASN A 29 -3.81 -6.32 9.51
N TRP A 30 -4.69 -6.91 10.34
CA TRP A 30 -6.14 -6.78 10.16
C TRP A 30 -6.84 -6.62 11.51
N TRP A 31 -8.16 -6.54 11.50
CA TRP A 31 -8.97 -6.37 12.71
C TRP A 31 -9.93 -7.55 12.91
N VAL A 32 -10.10 -7.92 14.16
CA VAL A 32 -11.23 -8.77 14.56
C VAL A 32 -12.50 -7.91 14.64
N GLY A 33 -13.67 -8.54 14.44
CA GLY A 33 -14.95 -7.84 14.49
C GLY A 33 -15.31 -7.03 13.25
N MET A 34 -14.65 -7.29 12.11
CA MET A 34 -15.10 -6.79 10.81
C MET A 34 -16.44 -7.45 10.43
N LYS A 35 -17.29 -6.68 9.73
CA LYS A 35 -18.60 -7.18 9.26
C LYS A 35 -18.43 -8.31 8.25
N ASP A 36 -17.52 -8.13 7.30
CA ASP A 36 -17.10 -9.19 6.38
C ASP A 36 -15.96 -9.97 7.05
N PRO A 37 -16.12 -11.28 7.29
CA PRO A 37 -15.08 -12.12 7.86
C PRO A 37 -13.95 -12.46 6.89
N PHE A 38 -14.09 -12.12 5.60
CA PHE A 38 -13.09 -12.43 4.58
C PHE A 38 -11.86 -11.54 4.68
N LEU A 39 -10.70 -12.18 4.59
CA LEU A 39 -9.40 -11.53 4.51
C LEU A 39 -8.53 -12.29 3.52
N GLN A 40 -7.99 -11.62 2.52
CA GLN A 40 -6.97 -12.16 1.63
C GLN A 40 -5.60 -11.55 1.96
N ILE A 41 -4.62 -12.38 2.30
CA ILE A 41 -3.25 -11.94 2.56
C ILE A 41 -2.39 -12.23 1.34
N LEU A 42 -1.77 -11.20 0.76
CA LEU A 42 -0.69 -11.31 -0.20
C LEU A 42 0.61 -11.54 0.59
N VAL A 43 1.36 -12.56 0.22
CA VAL A 43 2.70 -12.83 0.77
C VAL A 43 3.70 -12.85 -0.37
N HIS A 44 4.77 -12.07 -0.27
CA HIS A 44 5.86 -12.04 -1.23
C HIS A 44 7.20 -12.36 -0.56
N GLY A 45 7.97 -13.18 -1.22
CA GLY A 45 9.32 -13.59 -0.83
C GLY A 45 9.82 -14.66 -1.79
N GLU A 46 11.13 -14.77 -1.95
CA GLU A 46 11.72 -15.72 -2.92
C GLU A 46 11.24 -17.15 -2.67
N GLY A 47 10.59 -17.75 -3.66
CA GLY A 47 10.10 -19.12 -3.62
C GLY A 47 8.99 -19.40 -2.61
N ILE A 48 8.35 -18.38 -2.06
CA ILE A 48 7.24 -18.54 -1.07
C ILE A 48 6.08 -19.35 -1.66
N GLY A 49 5.81 -19.23 -2.97
CA GLY A 49 4.79 -19.98 -3.69
C GLY A 49 4.98 -21.49 -3.72
N GLU A 50 6.17 -21.98 -3.36
CA GLU A 50 6.48 -23.40 -3.24
C GLU A 50 6.17 -23.95 -1.84
N THR A 51 5.74 -23.10 -0.91
CA THR A 51 5.42 -23.47 0.46
C THR A 51 3.93 -23.70 0.66
N THR A 52 3.59 -24.29 1.80
CA THR A 52 2.21 -24.45 2.29
C THR A 52 2.07 -23.65 3.59
N PRO A 53 1.23 -22.62 3.64
CA PRO A 53 0.96 -21.90 4.86
C PRO A 53 0.10 -22.72 5.82
N VAL A 54 0.45 -22.71 7.09
CA VAL A 54 -0.27 -23.36 8.18
C VAL A 54 -0.59 -22.28 9.23
N ILE A 55 -1.87 -22.12 9.52
CA ILE A 55 -2.36 -21.17 10.51
C ILE A 55 -3.19 -21.95 11.54
N LYS A 56 -2.84 -21.80 12.80
CA LYS A 56 -3.60 -22.36 13.94
C LYS A 56 -3.91 -21.21 14.90
N TYR A 57 -5.05 -20.57 14.70
CA TYR A 57 -5.49 -19.46 15.54
C TYR A 57 -7.00 -19.58 15.80
N PRO A 58 -7.45 -19.52 17.09
CA PRO A 58 -8.87 -19.64 17.40
C PRO A 58 -9.72 -18.60 16.69
N GLY A 59 -10.77 -19.04 15.98
CA GLY A 59 -11.64 -18.16 15.22
C GLY A 59 -11.12 -17.77 13.85
N VAL A 60 -9.94 -18.24 13.40
CA VAL A 60 -9.44 -18.04 12.05
C VAL A 60 -9.37 -19.36 11.30
N LYS A 61 -9.88 -19.36 10.06
CA LYS A 61 -9.86 -20.52 9.17
C LYS A 61 -9.22 -20.16 7.85
N VAL A 62 -8.28 -20.97 7.38
CA VAL A 62 -7.78 -20.91 6.00
C VAL A 62 -8.86 -21.45 5.08
N LEU A 63 -9.35 -20.62 4.16
CA LEU A 63 -10.35 -20.99 3.17
C LEU A 63 -9.69 -21.57 1.93
N LYS A 64 -8.67 -20.87 1.43
CA LYS A 64 -7.95 -21.27 0.23
C LYS A 64 -6.55 -20.64 0.20
N VAL A 65 -5.63 -21.34 -0.44
CA VAL A 65 -4.30 -20.84 -0.77
C VAL A 65 -4.17 -20.83 -2.28
N HIS A 66 -3.79 -19.67 -2.84
CA HIS A 66 -3.62 -19.51 -4.26
C HIS A 66 -2.13 -19.28 -4.56
N LYS A 67 -1.61 -20.07 -5.48
CA LYS A 67 -0.30 -19.84 -6.08
C LYS A 67 -0.47 -18.87 -7.23
N ALA A 68 0.39 -17.88 -7.28
CA ALA A 68 0.43 -16.93 -8.38
C ALA A 68 1.22 -17.50 -9.58
N ASP A 69 1.27 -16.75 -10.69
CA ASP A 69 2.13 -17.10 -11.84
C ASP A 69 3.61 -17.02 -11.44
N SER A 70 3.97 -15.98 -10.67
CA SER A 70 5.29 -15.91 -10.06
C SER A 70 5.39 -16.84 -8.84
N ARG A 71 6.46 -17.65 -8.80
CA ARG A 71 6.77 -18.53 -7.65
C ARG A 71 7.05 -17.78 -6.35
N ASN A 72 7.20 -16.46 -6.42
CA ASN A 72 7.54 -15.61 -5.28
C ASN A 72 6.31 -15.06 -4.56
N TYR A 73 5.10 -15.50 -4.93
CA TYR A 73 3.85 -15.03 -4.32
C TYR A 73 2.96 -16.17 -3.86
N LEU A 74 2.24 -15.89 -2.77
CA LEU A 74 1.05 -16.61 -2.34
C LEU A 74 -0.06 -15.64 -1.99
N PHE A 75 -1.31 -16.03 -2.26
CA PHE A 75 -2.49 -15.37 -1.70
C PHE A 75 -3.20 -16.36 -0.78
N ILE A 76 -3.47 -15.93 0.45
CA ILE A 76 -4.08 -16.77 1.49
C ILE A 76 -5.44 -16.18 1.85
N ASP A 77 -6.51 -16.88 1.46
CA ASP A 77 -7.87 -16.51 1.82
C ASP A 77 -8.19 -17.06 3.20
N LEU A 78 -8.59 -16.18 4.09
CA LEU A 78 -8.94 -16.46 5.46
C LEU A 78 -10.39 -16.08 5.75
N SER A 79 -10.99 -16.77 6.71
CA SER A 79 -12.18 -16.30 7.42
C SER A 79 -11.79 -15.97 8.85
N VAL A 80 -11.97 -14.71 9.25
CA VAL A 80 -11.76 -14.20 10.62
C VAL A 80 -13.13 -14.04 11.25
N SER A 81 -13.52 -15.01 12.07
CA SER A 81 -14.86 -15.05 12.65
C SER A 81 -15.03 -14.03 13.77
N ALA A 82 -16.29 -13.76 14.15
CA ALA A 82 -16.62 -12.84 15.24
C ALA A 82 -16.10 -13.29 16.62
N VAL A 83 -15.75 -14.58 16.78
CA VAL A 83 -15.20 -15.11 18.05
C VAL A 83 -13.67 -15.03 18.10
N ALA A 84 -13.01 -14.65 17.00
CA ALA A 84 -11.57 -14.43 17.00
C ALA A 84 -11.21 -13.29 17.96
N LYS A 85 -10.12 -13.47 18.70
CA LYS A 85 -9.62 -12.43 19.61
C LYS A 85 -8.44 -11.70 18.99
N PRO A 86 -8.17 -10.45 19.39
CA PRO A 86 -6.97 -9.75 18.96
C PRO A 86 -5.72 -10.45 19.50
N GLY A 87 -4.62 -10.38 18.76
CA GLY A 87 -3.34 -10.98 19.12
C GLY A 87 -2.49 -11.32 17.90
N ASN A 88 -1.31 -11.87 18.15
CA ASN A 88 -0.39 -12.29 17.09
C ASN A 88 -0.75 -13.69 16.61
N MET A 89 -1.19 -13.77 15.36
CA MET A 89 -1.45 -15.00 14.63
C MET A 89 -0.17 -15.45 13.89
N LYS A 90 0.33 -16.63 14.23
CA LYS A 90 1.50 -17.20 13.53
C LYS A 90 1.07 -17.83 12.21
N ILE A 91 1.70 -17.39 11.12
CA ILE A 91 1.62 -18.02 9.80
C ILE A 91 2.93 -18.81 9.61
N SER A 92 2.86 -20.13 9.69
CA SER A 92 4.00 -21.00 9.46
C SER A 92 4.00 -21.47 8.01
N PHE A 93 5.08 -21.29 7.28
CA PHE A 93 5.23 -21.75 5.91
C PHE A 93 6.08 -23.02 5.89
N THR A 94 5.54 -24.09 5.31
CA THR A 94 6.19 -25.41 5.29
C THR A 94 6.53 -25.82 3.85
N LYS A 95 7.68 -26.48 3.68
CA LYS A 95 8.10 -27.10 2.42
C LYS A 95 8.53 -28.53 2.68
N LYS A 96 7.93 -29.50 1.97
CA LYS A 96 8.16 -30.94 2.20
C LYS A 96 8.02 -31.35 3.69
N GLY A 97 7.00 -30.79 4.37
CA GLY A 97 6.70 -31.08 5.78
C GLY A 97 7.62 -30.41 6.81
N LYS A 98 8.63 -29.66 6.38
CA LYS A 98 9.52 -28.90 7.28
C LYS A 98 9.12 -27.41 7.26
N GLN A 99 9.08 -26.79 8.42
CA GLN A 99 8.86 -25.35 8.54
C GLN A 99 10.10 -24.62 8.03
N VAL A 100 9.87 -23.66 7.09
CA VAL A 100 10.93 -22.87 6.48
C VAL A 100 10.86 -21.40 6.87
N TYR A 101 9.64 -20.87 7.12
CA TYR A 101 9.41 -19.50 7.57
C TYR A 101 8.30 -19.45 8.61
N VAL A 102 8.33 -18.41 9.43
CA VAL A 102 7.21 -18.01 10.31
C VAL A 102 7.06 -16.50 10.20
N HIS A 103 5.82 -16.05 10.11
CA HIS A 103 5.47 -14.64 10.18
C HIS A 103 4.43 -14.44 11.28
N ASP A 104 4.68 -13.47 12.16
CA ASP A 104 3.73 -13.07 13.19
C ASP A 104 2.80 -11.99 12.59
N TYR A 105 1.54 -12.38 12.35
CA TYR A 105 0.53 -11.49 11.76
C TYR A 105 -0.39 -10.94 12.85
N LEU A 106 -0.46 -9.61 12.96
CA LEU A 106 -1.22 -8.96 14.02
C LEU A 106 -2.71 -8.83 13.64
N LEU A 107 -3.58 -9.43 14.45
CA LEU A 107 -5.01 -9.14 14.48
C LEU A 107 -5.29 -8.11 15.58
N LYS A 108 -5.68 -6.90 15.19
CA LYS A 108 -5.98 -5.79 16.10
C LYS A 108 -7.42 -5.85 16.60
N GLN A 109 -7.67 -5.28 17.78
CA GLN A 109 -9.03 -4.98 18.20
C GLN A 109 -9.56 -3.81 17.39
N ARG A 110 -10.73 -3.98 16.75
CA ARG A 110 -11.40 -2.86 16.08
C ARG A 110 -11.89 -1.85 17.12
N VAL A 111 -11.73 -0.58 16.83
CA VAL A 111 -12.18 0.50 17.73
C VAL A 111 -13.69 0.43 17.91
N THR A 112 -14.15 0.55 19.16
CA THR A 112 -15.60 0.58 19.47
C THR A 112 -16.26 1.75 18.73
N GLY A 113 -17.39 1.49 18.07
CA GLY A 113 -18.09 2.51 17.29
C GLY A 113 -17.50 2.76 15.90
N ALA A 114 -16.44 2.06 15.48
CA ALA A 114 -15.83 2.23 14.16
C ALA A 114 -16.85 2.07 13.00
N ALA A 115 -17.84 1.17 13.16
CA ALA A 115 -18.86 0.95 12.15
C ALA A 115 -19.88 2.09 12.00
N SER A 116 -19.95 3.00 12.97
CA SER A 116 -20.86 4.16 12.97
C SER A 116 -20.14 5.49 12.71
N ARG A 117 -18.88 5.46 12.26
CA ARG A 117 -18.18 6.67 11.82
C ARG A 117 -18.96 7.33 10.69
N LYS A 118 -19.18 8.64 10.81
CA LYS A 118 -19.80 9.40 9.74
C LYS A 118 -18.76 9.73 8.68
N GLY A 119 -19.09 9.42 7.42
CA GLY A 119 -18.35 9.89 6.25
C GLY A 119 -18.58 11.37 5.98
N PHE A 120 -18.00 11.86 4.89
CA PHE A 120 -18.35 13.17 4.35
C PHE A 120 -19.63 13.09 3.52
N ASP A 121 -20.37 14.17 3.45
CA ASP A 121 -21.63 14.28 2.72
C ASP A 121 -21.80 15.71 2.13
N ALA A 122 -22.96 15.97 1.53
CA ALA A 122 -23.26 17.25 0.87
C ALA A 122 -23.27 18.48 1.81
N SER A 123 -23.23 18.29 3.13
CA SER A 123 -23.12 19.38 4.12
C SER A 123 -21.67 19.77 4.40
N ASP A 124 -20.70 19.03 3.90
CA ASP A 124 -19.29 19.29 4.15
C ASP A 124 -18.72 20.31 3.17
N VAL A 125 -17.88 21.18 3.69
CA VAL A 125 -17.02 22.08 2.92
C VAL A 125 -15.62 21.47 2.93
N ILE A 126 -15.18 20.97 1.76
CA ILE A 126 -13.94 20.21 1.63
C ILE A 126 -12.81 21.11 1.16
N TYR A 127 -11.68 21.09 1.87
CA TYR A 127 -10.45 21.74 1.46
C TYR A 127 -9.47 20.72 0.86
N LEU A 128 -9.24 20.80 -0.45
CA LEU A 128 -8.23 20.01 -1.14
C LEU A 128 -6.84 20.59 -0.87
N ILE A 129 -5.94 19.75 -0.38
CA ILE A 129 -4.57 20.14 -0.03
C ILE A 129 -3.59 19.35 -0.92
N THR A 130 -2.65 20.04 -1.56
CA THR A 130 -1.42 19.43 -2.10
C THR A 130 -0.37 19.53 -0.99
N PRO A 131 -0.06 18.44 -0.25
CA PRO A 131 0.76 18.52 0.97
C PRO A 131 2.11 19.17 0.73
N ASP A 132 2.83 18.74 -0.30
CA ASP A 132 4.14 19.30 -0.67
C ASP A 132 4.13 20.81 -0.92
N ARG A 133 2.98 21.37 -1.37
CA ARG A 133 2.80 22.79 -1.71
C ARG A 133 2.17 23.60 -0.57
N PHE A 134 1.89 22.96 0.55
CA PHE A 134 1.24 23.59 1.68
C PHE A 134 2.26 24.16 2.67
N VAL A 135 2.23 23.77 3.90
CA VAL A 135 3.14 24.28 4.94
C VAL A 135 4.22 23.24 5.23
N ASN A 136 5.48 23.66 5.22
CA ASN A 136 6.60 22.87 5.72
C ASN A 136 6.66 23.02 7.25
N GLY A 137 6.21 22.00 7.97
CA GLY A 137 6.16 21.99 9.43
C GLY A 137 7.35 21.31 10.08
N ASP A 138 8.05 20.46 9.31
CA ASP A 138 9.27 19.74 9.72
C ASP A 138 10.33 19.74 8.62
N PRO A 139 11.21 20.73 8.56
CA PRO A 139 12.27 20.78 7.54
C PRO A 139 13.26 19.61 7.58
N THR A 140 13.25 18.78 8.63
CA THR A 140 14.18 17.64 8.73
C THR A 140 13.78 16.46 7.84
N ASN A 141 12.53 16.40 7.38
CA ASN A 141 12.05 15.38 6.47
C ASN A 141 12.10 15.79 4.98
N ASP A 142 12.45 17.05 4.69
CA ASP A 142 12.51 17.59 3.33
C ASP A 142 13.34 16.74 2.37
N VAL A 143 14.47 16.22 2.86
CA VAL A 143 15.42 15.42 2.09
C VAL A 143 15.66 14.07 2.76
N VAL A 144 15.22 13.01 2.11
CA VAL A 144 15.42 11.62 2.58
C VAL A 144 16.35 10.91 1.61
N ALA A 145 17.56 10.60 2.06
CA ALA A 145 18.65 10.08 1.21
C ALA A 145 18.33 8.76 0.50
N SER A 146 17.42 7.95 1.04
CA SER A 146 16.98 6.70 0.43
C SER A 146 15.94 6.87 -0.69
N MET A 147 15.36 8.07 -0.84
CA MET A 147 14.38 8.38 -1.88
C MET A 147 15.07 8.86 -3.15
N ARG A 148 14.52 8.50 -4.31
CA ARG A 148 15.12 8.85 -5.63
C ARG A 148 15.07 10.34 -5.91
N GLU A 149 13.93 11.01 -5.63
CA GLU A 149 13.83 12.46 -5.67
C GLU A 149 14.09 12.99 -4.26
N ASN A 150 15.33 13.36 -4.00
CA ASN A 150 15.84 13.72 -2.67
C ASN A 150 16.35 15.17 -2.61
N GLN A 151 15.76 16.06 -3.40
CA GLN A 151 16.10 17.49 -3.45
C GLN A 151 14.84 18.33 -3.34
N ILE A 152 14.99 19.53 -2.79
CA ILE A 152 13.98 20.58 -2.76
C ILE A 152 14.41 21.71 -3.68
N ASP A 153 13.47 22.20 -4.49
CA ASP A 153 13.61 23.44 -5.24
C ASP A 153 12.25 24.12 -5.38
N ARG A 154 12.01 25.10 -4.53
CA ARG A 154 10.75 25.86 -4.51
C ARG A 154 10.54 26.75 -5.73
N SER A 155 11.59 27.00 -6.53
CA SER A 155 11.48 27.74 -7.80
C SER A 155 11.03 26.85 -8.95
N GLY A 156 11.23 25.52 -8.84
CA GLY A 156 10.86 24.54 -9.85
C GLY A 156 9.41 24.05 -9.68
N PRO A 157 8.51 24.30 -10.64
CA PRO A 157 7.10 23.89 -10.50
C PRO A 157 6.90 22.39 -10.44
N GLY A 158 7.81 21.58 -10.97
CA GLY A 158 7.79 20.11 -10.91
C GLY A 158 8.59 19.52 -9.77
N MET A 159 9.33 20.34 -9.02
CA MET A 159 10.19 19.91 -7.93
C MET A 159 9.42 19.85 -6.60
N ARG A 160 9.99 19.17 -5.61
CA ARG A 160 9.44 19.17 -4.25
C ARG A 160 9.69 20.50 -3.55
N HIS A 161 8.72 20.92 -2.72
CA HIS A 161 8.75 22.17 -1.96
C HIS A 161 8.82 21.94 -0.44
N GLY A 162 8.59 20.72 0.04
CA GLY A 162 8.79 20.32 1.43
C GLY A 162 7.59 20.54 2.36
N GLY A 163 6.40 20.84 1.85
CA GLY A 163 5.20 20.81 2.69
C GLY A 163 4.90 19.37 3.16
N ASP A 164 4.35 19.21 4.38
CA ASP A 164 4.29 17.94 5.07
C ASP A 164 3.06 17.78 6.00
N ILE A 165 2.92 16.62 6.62
CA ILE A 165 1.85 16.30 7.58
C ILE A 165 1.92 17.25 8.79
N ARG A 166 3.11 17.56 9.28
CA ARG A 166 3.30 18.46 10.43
C ARG A 166 2.78 19.85 10.13
N GLY A 167 3.04 20.36 8.92
CA GLY A 167 2.50 21.65 8.47
C GLY A 167 0.98 21.66 8.37
N ILE A 168 0.36 20.55 7.92
CA ILE A 168 -1.11 20.41 7.92
C ILE A 168 -1.63 20.43 9.36
N ILE A 169 -1.01 19.69 10.30
CA ILE A 169 -1.40 19.67 11.71
C ILE A 169 -1.37 21.08 12.32
N GLN A 170 -0.30 21.83 12.08
CA GLN A 170 -0.13 23.20 12.57
C GLN A 170 -1.19 24.16 12.01
N SER A 171 -1.75 23.86 10.85
CA SER A 171 -2.72 24.72 10.14
C SER A 171 -4.19 24.37 10.42
N LEU A 172 -4.50 23.34 11.20
CA LEU A 172 -5.86 22.85 11.41
C LEU A 172 -6.80 23.94 12.01
N ASP A 173 -6.31 24.75 12.94
CA ASP A 173 -7.13 25.82 13.55
C ASP A 173 -7.44 26.91 12.52
N TYR A 174 -6.49 27.25 11.67
CA TYR A 174 -6.70 28.18 10.55
C TYR A 174 -7.73 27.62 9.55
N ILE A 175 -7.57 26.35 9.14
CA ILE A 175 -8.51 25.67 8.24
C ILE A 175 -9.93 25.68 8.85
N ARG A 176 -10.05 25.36 10.13
CA ARG A 176 -11.34 25.38 10.83
C ARG A 176 -11.94 26.78 10.87
N SER A 177 -11.13 27.82 11.12
CA SER A 177 -11.59 29.21 11.18
C SER A 177 -12.14 29.74 9.85
N MET A 178 -11.68 29.16 8.73
CA MET A 178 -12.20 29.44 7.38
C MET A 178 -13.53 28.71 7.07
N GLY A 179 -14.06 27.91 7.99
CA GLY A 179 -15.33 27.20 7.82
C GLY A 179 -15.25 25.83 7.14
N PHE A 180 -14.06 25.31 6.86
CA PHE A 180 -13.92 23.96 6.32
C PHE A 180 -14.26 22.88 7.37
N THR A 181 -15.01 21.87 6.93
CA THR A 181 -15.43 20.74 7.77
C THR A 181 -14.74 19.43 7.39
N ALA A 182 -14.04 19.42 6.26
CA ALA A 182 -13.23 18.29 5.82
C ALA A 182 -11.96 18.77 5.12
N ILE A 183 -10.90 17.98 5.24
CA ILE A 183 -9.68 18.14 4.46
C ILE A 183 -9.46 16.90 3.59
N TRP A 184 -9.03 17.12 2.37
CA TRP A 184 -8.67 16.11 1.41
C TRP A 184 -7.22 16.34 0.95
N PRO A 185 -6.20 15.84 1.67
CA PRO A 185 -4.84 15.85 1.19
C PRO A 185 -4.70 14.92 0.00
N GLN A 186 -3.97 15.35 -1.05
CA GLN A 186 -3.51 14.45 -2.10
C GLN A 186 -2.71 13.29 -1.50
N PRO A 187 -2.44 12.19 -2.25
CA PRO A 187 -1.88 10.97 -1.66
C PRO A 187 -0.59 11.22 -0.88
N MET A 188 -0.59 10.82 0.40
CA MET A 188 0.59 10.92 1.28
C MET A 188 1.29 9.56 1.48
N VAL A 189 0.89 8.55 0.72
CA VAL A 189 1.59 7.26 0.66
C VAL A 189 2.84 7.37 -0.22
N GLU A 190 3.80 6.47 -0.01
CA GLU A 190 5.11 6.52 -0.67
C GLU A 190 5.02 6.65 -2.18
N ASN A 191 5.73 7.66 -2.70
CA ASN A 191 5.91 7.93 -4.13
C ASN A 191 7.40 8.06 -4.43
N ASP A 192 8.14 6.94 -4.43
CA ASP A 192 9.57 6.91 -4.70
C ASP A 192 9.85 6.90 -6.22
N MET A 193 9.40 7.96 -6.88
CA MET A 193 9.73 8.23 -8.28
C MET A 193 10.90 9.20 -8.36
N ALA A 194 11.65 9.17 -9.49
CA ALA A 194 12.85 9.99 -9.68
C ALA A 194 12.55 11.48 -9.93
N ALA A 195 11.29 11.81 -10.28
CA ALA A 195 10.84 13.17 -10.55
C ALA A 195 9.34 13.30 -10.34
N TYR A 196 8.87 14.52 -10.13
CA TYR A 196 7.44 14.87 -9.95
C TYR A 196 6.75 14.16 -8.79
N SER A 197 7.48 13.67 -7.79
CA SER A 197 6.88 12.92 -6.68
C SER A 197 6.00 13.79 -5.77
N TYR A 198 6.06 15.10 -5.90
CA TYR A 198 5.33 16.08 -5.08
C TYR A 198 3.81 15.88 -5.08
N HIS A 199 3.25 15.37 -6.17
CA HIS A 199 1.80 15.20 -6.29
C HIS A 199 1.25 13.91 -5.65
N GLY A 200 2.11 12.93 -5.31
CA GLY A 200 1.71 11.71 -4.61
C GLY A 200 1.08 10.60 -5.46
N TYR A 201 0.62 10.88 -6.70
CA TYR A 201 -0.21 9.94 -7.48
C TYR A 201 0.54 8.77 -8.11
N ALA A 202 1.87 8.81 -8.27
CA ALA A 202 2.66 7.69 -8.76
C ALA A 202 3.12 6.78 -7.61
N ILE A 203 2.18 6.14 -6.93
CA ILE A 203 2.40 5.36 -5.70
C ILE A 203 3.39 4.23 -5.93
N THR A 204 4.34 4.07 -5.01
CA THR A 204 5.33 2.97 -5.01
C THR A 204 5.16 1.99 -3.85
N ASN A 205 4.33 2.34 -2.85
CA ASN A 205 3.91 1.45 -1.77
C ASN A 205 2.57 1.92 -1.19
N HIS A 206 1.53 1.07 -1.28
CA HIS A 206 0.19 1.39 -0.81
C HIS A 206 0.02 1.38 0.72
N TYR A 207 0.96 0.82 1.47
CA TYR A 207 0.84 0.65 2.94
C TYR A 207 1.86 1.47 3.72
N LYS A 208 2.62 2.34 3.05
CA LYS A 208 3.69 3.13 3.68
C LYS A 208 3.45 4.62 3.46
N VAL A 209 3.56 5.42 4.51
CA VAL A 209 3.59 6.88 4.39
C VAL A 209 4.89 7.29 3.69
N ASP A 210 4.82 8.28 2.81
CA ASP A 210 6.03 8.85 2.19
C ASP A 210 6.86 9.56 3.28
N PRO A 211 8.10 9.15 3.51
CA PRO A 211 8.90 9.68 4.61
C PRO A 211 9.21 11.18 4.48
N ARG A 212 9.01 11.76 3.29
CA ARG A 212 9.15 13.21 3.06
C ARG A 212 7.88 13.98 3.44
N TYR A 213 6.78 13.30 3.75
CA TYR A 213 5.60 13.89 4.37
C TYR A 213 5.52 13.63 5.86
N GLY A 214 6.23 12.62 6.37
CA GLY A 214 6.23 12.26 7.78
C GLY A 214 6.12 10.77 8.04
N THR A 215 5.66 10.43 9.25
CA THR A 215 5.53 9.05 9.72
C THR A 215 4.07 8.60 9.79
N MET A 216 3.85 7.30 10.01
CA MET A 216 2.52 6.74 10.28
C MET A 216 1.93 7.31 11.58
N GLU A 217 2.77 7.55 12.58
CA GLU A 217 2.39 8.16 13.86
C GLU A 217 1.89 9.58 13.65
N GLU A 218 2.57 10.38 12.83
CA GLU A 218 2.13 11.73 12.49
C GLU A 218 0.85 11.75 11.68
N TYR A 219 0.66 10.78 10.77
CA TYR A 219 -0.59 10.68 10.03
C TYR A 219 -1.76 10.32 10.96
N ASN A 220 -1.56 9.45 11.95
CA ASN A 220 -2.53 9.16 12.99
C ASN A 220 -2.80 10.39 13.88
N GLU A 221 -1.76 11.16 14.20
CA GLU A 221 -1.88 12.43 14.93
C GLU A 221 -2.74 13.44 14.14
N LEU A 222 -2.49 13.60 12.85
CA LEU A 222 -3.30 14.45 11.97
C LEU A 222 -4.77 14.04 12.00
N ALA A 223 -5.06 12.74 11.83
CA ALA A 223 -6.42 12.21 11.85
C ALA A 223 -7.12 12.48 13.19
N THR A 224 -6.39 12.34 14.29
CA THR A 224 -6.91 12.58 15.65
C THR A 224 -7.17 14.05 15.88
N LYS A 225 -6.19 14.92 15.61
CA LYS A 225 -6.30 16.37 15.82
C LYS A 225 -7.33 17.04 14.91
N ALA A 226 -7.49 16.54 13.68
CA ALA A 226 -8.56 16.99 12.79
C ALA A 226 -9.94 16.66 13.38
N ARG A 227 -10.12 15.41 13.85
CA ARG A 227 -11.38 14.96 14.49
C ARG A 227 -11.74 15.78 15.74
N GLU A 228 -10.75 16.06 16.60
CA GLU A 228 -10.94 16.91 17.79
C GLU A 228 -11.46 18.30 17.45
N ARG A 229 -11.16 18.79 16.26
CA ARG A 229 -11.63 20.09 15.73
C ARG A 229 -12.90 20.00 14.89
N GLY A 230 -13.51 18.82 14.82
CA GLY A 230 -14.68 18.56 13.97
C GLY A 230 -14.36 18.63 12.46
N ILE A 231 -13.10 18.42 12.09
CA ILE A 231 -12.65 18.32 10.69
C ILE A 231 -12.54 16.83 10.33
N LYS A 232 -13.21 16.42 9.26
CA LYS A 232 -13.08 15.08 8.69
C LYS A 232 -11.80 15.01 7.84
N LEU A 233 -11.08 13.90 7.92
CA LEU A 233 -9.96 13.62 7.06
C LEU A 233 -10.39 12.62 6.00
N ILE A 234 -10.15 12.93 4.73
CA ILE A 234 -10.45 12.10 3.57
C ILE A 234 -9.12 11.50 3.06
N TYR A 235 -9.05 10.19 2.92
CA TYR A 235 -7.92 9.51 2.32
C TYR A 235 -8.05 9.50 0.80
N ASP A 236 -7.04 10.02 0.09
CA ASP A 236 -6.96 9.96 -1.37
C ASP A 236 -6.42 8.60 -1.79
N GLY A 237 -7.31 7.69 -2.17
CA GLY A 237 -7.00 6.32 -2.59
C GLY A 237 -6.79 6.23 -4.09
N VAL A 238 -5.55 6.09 -4.54
CA VAL A 238 -5.24 5.86 -5.97
C VAL A 238 -5.40 4.38 -6.28
N VAL A 239 -6.52 4.03 -6.92
CA VAL A 239 -6.88 2.64 -7.24
C VAL A 239 -6.71 2.30 -8.73
N ASN A 240 -6.43 3.30 -9.57
CA ASN A 240 -6.34 3.11 -11.02
C ASN A 240 -4.96 2.64 -11.48
N HIS A 241 -3.89 3.18 -10.91
CA HIS A 241 -2.53 2.97 -11.38
C HIS A 241 -1.51 3.00 -10.24
N ILE A 242 -0.30 2.53 -10.54
CA ILE A 242 0.88 2.59 -9.68
C ILE A 242 2.05 3.28 -10.40
N GLY A 243 2.98 3.84 -9.65
CA GLY A 243 4.24 4.32 -10.21
C GLY A 243 5.12 3.16 -10.69
N THR A 244 5.87 3.35 -11.77
CA THR A 244 6.83 2.34 -12.27
C THR A 244 7.99 2.07 -11.31
N GLY A 245 8.12 2.85 -10.24
CA GLY A 245 9.00 2.55 -9.10
C GLY A 245 8.46 1.50 -8.14
N TYR A 246 7.20 1.08 -8.27
CA TYR A 246 6.59 0.09 -7.39
C TYR A 246 7.35 -1.23 -7.42
N TRP A 247 7.53 -1.87 -6.27
CA TRP A 247 8.30 -3.11 -6.16
C TRP A 247 7.73 -4.26 -7.00
N TRP A 248 6.42 -4.27 -7.29
CA TRP A 248 5.78 -5.22 -8.21
C TRP A 248 6.34 -5.17 -9.64
N MET A 249 6.84 -4.00 -10.09
CA MET A 249 7.39 -3.88 -11.45
C MET A 249 8.62 -4.76 -11.71
N LYS A 250 9.24 -5.29 -10.65
CA LYS A 250 10.37 -6.23 -10.77
C LYS A 250 9.90 -7.68 -10.94
N ASP A 251 8.72 -8.00 -10.37
CA ASP A 251 8.14 -9.34 -10.38
C ASP A 251 6.63 -9.21 -10.12
N LEU A 252 5.80 -9.35 -11.14
CA LEU A 252 4.35 -9.27 -11.02
C LEU A 252 3.79 -10.59 -10.47
N PRO A 253 2.79 -10.56 -9.58
CA PRO A 253 2.14 -11.77 -9.09
C PRO A 253 1.51 -12.61 -10.22
N TYR A 254 0.77 -11.94 -11.10
CA TYR A 254 0.10 -12.51 -12.27
C TYR A 254 0.46 -11.72 -13.52
N LYS A 255 0.44 -12.38 -14.68
CA LYS A 255 0.70 -11.74 -15.99
C LYS A 255 -0.30 -10.65 -16.33
N ASP A 256 -1.51 -10.79 -15.84
CA ASP A 256 -2.62 -9.83 -15.99
C ASP A 256 -2.82 -8.92 -14.77
N TRP A 257 -1.77 -8.73 -13.93
CA TRP A 257 -1.80 -7.80 -12.79
C TRP A 257 -1.95 -6.34 -13.22
N LEU A 258 -1.32 -6.01 -14.34
CA LEU A 258 -1.39 -4.70 -14.99
C LEU A 258 -2.02 -4.87 -16.37
N ASN A 259 -2.74 -3.86 -16.81
CA ASN A 259 -3.10 -3.72 -18.22
C ASN A 259 -1.85 -3.28 -19.00
N TYR A 260 -1.63 -3.88 -20.16
CA TYR A 260 -0.47 -3.60 -21.03
C TYR A 260 0.87 -3.53 -20.25
N PRO A 261 1.31 -4.63 -19.62
CA PRO A 261 2.47 -4.63 -18.71
C PRO A 261 3.80 -4.24 -19.38
N ASP A 262 3.84 -4.20 -20.71
CA ASP A 262 4.97 -3.70 -21.50
C ASP A 262 5.03 -2.16 -21.61
N GLY A 263 4.03 -1.46 -21.07
CA GLY A 263 3.96 0.01 -21.04
C GLY A 263 3.75 0.70 -22.40
N LYS A 264 3.43 -0.06 -23.45
CA LYS A 264 3.35 0.50 -24.81
C LYS A 264 2.07 1.28 -25.12
N LEU A 265 1.00 0.99 -24.40
CA LEU A 265 -0.28 1.65 -24.62
C LEU A 265 -0.61 2.60 -23.47
N ARG A 266 -0.72 3.89 -23.77
CA ARG A 266 -1.17 4.93 -22.84
C ARG A 266 -2.64 5.24 -23.11
N THR A 267 -3.35 5.68 -22.08
CA THR A 267 -4.71 6.16 -22.22
C THR A 267 -4.76 7.34 -23.20
N ASN A 268 -5.84 7.40 -23.99
CA ASN A 268 -6.09 8.51 -24.89
C ASN A 268 -6.63 9.77 -24.18
N HIS A 269 -6.86 9.71 -22.85
CA HIS A 269 -7.46 10.77 -22.03
C HIS A 269 -8.81 11.31 -22.53
N ARG A 270 -9.50 10.59 -23.40
CA ARG A 270 -10.80 10.98 -23.96
C ARG A 270 -11.93 10.60 -23.01
N ARG A 271 -12.07 11.31 -21.90
CA ARG A 271 -13.02 11.00 -20.81
C ARG A 271 -14.46 10.82 -21.27
N THR A 272 -14.89 11.58 -22.30
CA THR A 272 -16.25 11.55 -22.83
C THR A 272 -16.61 10.25 -23.54
N VAL A 273 -15.65 9.44 -24.00
CA VAL A 273 -15.94 8.18 -24.72
C VAL A 273 -16.69 7.16 -23.86
N ASN A 274 -16.57 7.23 -22.54
CA ASN A 274 -17.30 6.33 -21.65
C ASN A 274 -18.78 6.71 -21.52
N GLN A 275 -19.13 7.96 -21.77
CA GLN A 275 -20.51 8.48 -21.74
C GLN A 275 -21.16 8.47 -23.11
N ASP A 276 -20.38 8.45 -24.19
CA ASP A 276 -20.86 8.41 -25.54
C ASP A 276 -21.25 6.99 -25.96
N ALA A 277 -22.55 6.78 -26.20
CA ALA A 277 -23.06 5.47 -26.63
C ALA A 277 -22.48 5.02 -27.98
N TYR A 278 -22.10 5.95 -28.85
CA TYR A 278 -21.59 5.72 -30.19
C TYR A 278 -20.06 5.74 -30.28
N ALA A 279 -19.34 5.99 -29.19
CA ALA A 279 -17.90 5.95 -29.23
C ALA A 279 -17.37 4.57 -29.64
N ALA A 280 -16.30 4.56 -30.44
CA ALA A 280 -15.65 3.32 -30.84
C ALA A 280 -15.18 2.53 -29.63
N ARG A 281 -15.34 1.20 -29.69
CA ARG A 281 -14.91 0.33 -28.57
C ARG A 281 -13.41 0.46 -28.31
N SER A 282 -12.59 0.56 -29.35
CA SER A 282 -11.16 0.77 -29.23
C SER A 282 -10.79 2.03 -28.44
N ASP A 283 -11.55 3.12 -28.59
CA ASP A 283 -11.34 4.34 -27.83
C ASP A 283 -11.74 4.17 -26.36
N LYS A 284 -12.84 3.44 -26.09
CA LYS A 284 -13.26 3.09 -24.73
C LYS A 284 -12.24 2.20 -24.04
N ASP A 285 -11.79 1.14 -24.69
CA ASP A 285 -10.83 0.18 -24.14
C ASP A 285 -9.49 0.88 -23.85
N LEU A 286 -9.04 1.77 -24.73
CA LEU A 286 -7.80 2.53 -24.51
C LEU A 286 -7.94 3.57 -23.40
N MET A 287 -9.11 4.20 -23.26
CA MET A 287 -9.37 5.14 -22.16
C MET A 287 -9.36 4.44 -20.80
N THR A 288 -9.93 3.22 -20.72
CA THR A 288 -10.11 2.51 -19.45
C THR A 288 -8.93 1.62 -19.06
N GLY A 289 -8.16 1.11 -20.01
CA GLY A 289 -7.09 0.16 -19.77
C GLY A 289 -5.68 0.68 -20.11
N GLY A 290 -5.57 1.84 -20.77
CA GLY A 290 -4.26 2.42 -21.10
C GLY A 290 -3.58 3.05 -19.87
N TRP A 291 -2.27 2.96 -19.82
CA TRP A 291 -1.50 3.60 -18.75
C TRP A 291 -1.78 5.10 -18.67
N PHE A 292 -1.96 5.61 -17.45
CA PHE A 292 -2.26 7.04 -17.23
C PHE A 292 -1.17 7.94 -17.82
N ASP A 293 0.09 7.58 -17.57
CA ASP A 293 1.28 8.14 -18.22
C ASP A 293 2.37 7.06 -18.28
N GLY A 294 3.51 7.34 -18.93
CA GLY A 294 4.60 6.38 -19.12
C GLY A 294 5.25 5.88 -17.83
N HIS A 295 5.03 6.58 -16.74
CA HIS A 295 5.51 6.23 -15.41
C HIS A 295 4.38 5.83 -14.43
N MET A 296 3.14 5.73 -14.90
CA MET A 296 1.94 5.37 -14.13
C MET A 296 1.24 4.19 -14.76
N ALA A 297 1.64 2.98 -14.33
CA ALA A 297 1.17 1.71 -14.86
C ALA A 297 -0.26 1.40 -14.43
N ASP A 298 -1.14 1.11 -15.38
CA ASP A 298 -2.56 0.86 -15.14
C ASP A 298 -2.79 -0.50 -14.48
N MET A 299 -3.51 -0.53 -13.36
CA MET A 299 -3.83 -1.75 -12.63
C MET A 299 -5.06 -2.43 -13.23
N ASN A 300 -4.97 -3.73 -13.48
CA ASN A 300 -6.11 -4.49 -13.98
C ASN A 300 -7.12 -4.81 -12.88
N ALA A 301 -8.04 -3.88 -12.59
CA ALA A 301 -9.11 -4.10 -11.61
C ALA A 301 -10.08 -5.23 -12.01
N GLY A 302 -10.04 -5.74 -13.25
CA GLY A 302 -10.73 -6.97 -13.66
C GLY A 302 -10.13 -8.23 -13.07
N ASN A 303 -8.87 -8.21 -12.67
CA ASN A 303 -8.26 -9.29 -11.91
C ASN A 303 -8.74 -9.23 -10.46
N LYS A 304 -9.39 -10.30 -9.99
CA LYS A 304 -9.99 -10.35 -8.63
C LYS A 304 -8.99 -10.15 -7.49
N TYR A 305 -7.73 -10.52 -7.67
CA TYR A 305 -6.70 -10.33 -6.64
C TYR A 305 -6.27 -8.88 -6.55
N VAL A 306 -6.18 -8.17 -7.69
CA VAL A 306 -5.98 -6.72 -7.74
C VAL A 306 -7.15 -6.01 -7.06
N ALA A 307 -8.39 -6.35 -7.44
CA ALA A 307 -9.59 -5.75 -6.85
C ALA A 307 -9.64 -5.95 -5.33
N ASN A 308 -9.44 -7.18 -4.85
CA ASN A 308 -9.41 -7.48 -3.41
C ASN A 308 -8.30 -6.72 -2.67
N TYR A 309 -7.10 -6.64 -3.27
CA TYR A 309 -5.98 -5.90 -2.69
C TYR A 309 -6.33 -4.43 -2.49
N LEU A 310 -6.88 -3.77 -3.52
CA LEU A 310 -7.25 -2.35 -3.47
C LEU A 310 -8.39 -2.08 -2.49
N ILE A 311 -9.41 -2.95 -2.46
CA ILE A 311 -10.53 -2.86 -1.50
C ILE A 311 -9.99 -2.99 -0.06
N GLN A 312 -9.16 -4.00 0.19
CA GLN A 312 -8.59 -4.21 1.53
C GLN A 312 -7.63 -3.09 1.93
N ASN A 313 -6.86 -2.54 0.99
CA ASN A 313 -6.02 -1.37 1.24
C ASN A 313 -6.86 -0.16 1.68
N SER A 314 -7.95 0.14 0.97
CA SER A 314 -8.86 1.24 1.33
C SER A 314 -9.46 1.03 2.72
N ILE A 315 -9.94 -0.17 3.03
CA ILE A 315 -10.45 -0.52 4.36
C ILE A 315 -9.35 -0.38 5.43
N TRP A 316 -8.14 -0.82 5.12
CA TRP A 316 -7.00 -0.75 6.04
C TRP A 316 -6.66 0.68 6.44
N TRP A 317 -6.65 1.61 5.49
CA TRP A 317 -6.43 3.04 5.77
C TRP A 317 -7.58 3.64 6.58
N VAL A 318 -8.83 3.33 6.23
CA VAL A 318 -10.01 3.80 6.98
C VAL A 318 -9.94 3.35 8.44
N GLU A 319 -9.62 2.09 8.69
CA GLU A 319 -9.53 1.56 10.07
C GLU A 319 -8.28 2.06 10.79
N THR A 320 -7.13 2.17 10.10
CA THR A 320 -5.85 2.62 10.71
C THR A 320 -5.95 4.06 11.19
N LEU A 321 -6.48 4.96 10.37
CA LEU A 321 -6.57 6.38 10.69
C LEU A 321 -7.91 6.77 11.35
N GLY A 322 -8.86 5.84 11.43
CA GLY A 322 -10.18 6.11 11.96
C GLY A 322 -11.00 7.10 11.12
N LEU A 323 -10.88 6.98 9.79
CA LEU A 323 -11.52 7.88 8.83
C LEU A 323 -13.02 7.65 8.71
N GLY A 324 -13.72 8.66 8.19
CA GLY A 324 -15.10 8.58 7.76
C GLY A 324 -15.26 8.21 6.27
N GLY A 325 -14.19 8.23 5.47
CA GLY A 325 -14.27 7.90 4.05
C GLY A 325 -12.94 8.02 3.30
N THR A 326 -12.98 7.59 2.04
CA THR A 326 -11.90 7.64 1.06
C THR A 326 -12.40 8.29 -0.22
#